data_13ec70be4da04520f889df982703ceba
#
_entry.id   13ec70be4da04520f889df982703ceba
#
_cell.length_a   1.000
_cell.length_b   1.000
_cell.length_c   1.000
_cell.angle_alpha   90.00
_cell.angle_beta   90.00
_cell.angle_gamma   90.00
#
_symmetry.space_group_name_H-M   'P 1'
#
loop_
_entity.id
_entity.type
_entity.pdbx_description
1 polymer ?
#
loop_
_entity_poly.entity_id
_entity_poly.type
_entity_poly.pdbx_seq_one_letter_code
_entity_poly.pdbx_strand_id
1 'polypeptide(L)'
;RFRDRIAAAIRARLEVADQELVRRGTTLFSLPMHAADGAKAIWGTADRIWTALGDTSQDLNWYTKRATLSAVYGSTVLYWLGDNSPGHQATWEFLDRRIEQVMQFEKLKGSLRENPLGKALMAGPGKVLERIRAPKLPDDLPGRPFG
;
A
#
# COMPACT_ATOMS: atom_id res chain seq x y z
N ARG A 1 -2.68 -17.64 0.23
CA ARG A 1 -1.69 -16.97 -0.64
C ARG A 1 -1.38 -15.59 -0.10
N PHE A 2 -0.26 -14.99 -0.51
CA PHE A 2 0.16 -13.68 0.01
C PHE A 2 -0.86 -12.56 -0.31
N ARG A 3 -1.40 -12.54 -1.53
CA ARG A 3 -2.45 -11.61 -1.95
C ARG A 3 -3.70 -11.69 -1.07
N ASP A 4 -4.08 -12.89 -0.66
CA ASP A 4 -5.27 -13.12 0.16
C ASP A 4 -5.07 -12.53 1.57
N ARG A 5 -3.84 -12.57 2.08
CA ARG A 5 -3.46 -11.94 3.36
C ARG A 5 -3.54 -10.40 3.30
N ILE A 6 -3.12 -9.80 2.19
CA ILE A 6 -3.27 -8.35 1.97
C ILE A 6 -4.75 -7.98 1.88
N ALA A 7 -5.55 -8.70 1.10
CA ALA A 7 -6.98 -8.46 0.98
C ALA A 7 -7.66 -8.56 2.36
N ALA A 8 -7.37 -9.62 3.11
CA ALA A 8 -7.91 -9.82 4.46
C ALA A 8 -7.52 -8.69 5.43
N ALA A 9 -6.27 -8.20 5.37
CA ALA A 9 -5.81 -7.12 6.24
C ALA A 9 -6.51 -5.78 5.93
N ILE A 10 -6.70 -5.45 4.65
CA ILE A 10 -7.45 -4.25 4.23
C ILE A 10 -8.91 -4.38 4.64
N ARG A 11 -9.54 -5.53 4.38
CA ARG A 11 -10.92 -5.80 4.74
C ARG A 11 -11.13 -5.65 6.25
N ALA A 12 -10.34 -6.33 7.06
CA ALA A 12 -10.41 -6.25 8.52
C ALA A 12 -10.27 -4.80 9.03
N ARG A 13 -9.40 -4.01 8.39
CA ARG A 13 -9.22 -2.58 8.74
C ARG A 13 -10.46 -1.74 8.44
N LEU A 14 -11.17 -2.02 7.33
CA LEU A 14 -12.38 -1.30 6.95
C LEU A 14 -13.61 -1.78 7.75
N GLU A 15 -13.72 -3.07 8.05
CA GLU A 15 -14.83 -3.62 8.83
C GLU A 15 -14.92 -3.08 10.26
N VAL A 16 -13.79 -2.65 10.85
CA VAL A 16 -13.76 -2.02 12.18
C VAL A 16 -13.83 -0.49 12.12
N ALA A 17 -13.81 0.11 10.94
CA ALA A 17 -13.84 1.55 10.77
C ALA A 17 -15.28 2.08 10.79
N ASP A 18 -15.48 3.21 11.45
CA ASP A 18 -16.73 3.97 11.33
C ASP A 18 -16.74 4.72 10.00
N GLN A 19 -17.69 4.34 9.13
CA GLN A 19 -17.79 4.90 7.76
C GLN A 19 -18.02 6.40 7.75
N GLU A 20 -18.81 6.92 8.68
CA GLU A 20 -19.10 8.35 8.75
C GLU A 20 -17.87 9.14 9.22
N LEU A 21 -17.13 8.64 10.20
CA LEU A 21 -15.88 9.26 10.63
C LEU A 21 -14.84 9.25 9.50
N VAL A 22 -14.72 8.16 8.75
CA VAL A 22 -13.82 8.09 7.59
C VAL A 22 -14.27 9.04 6.50
N ARG A 23 -15.56 9.20 6.24
CA ARG A 23 -16.12 10.15 5.27
C ARG A 23 -15.75 11.60 5.64
N ARG A 24 -15.94 11.98 6.89
CA ARG A 24 -15.56 13.31 7.40
C ARG A 24 -14.07 13.56 7.29
N GLY A 25 -13.24 12.56 7.66
CA GLY A 25 -11.79 12.61 7.51
C GLY A 25 -11.37 12.78 6.05
N THR A 26 -11.97 12.02 5.14
CA THR A 26 -11.68 12.12 3.70
C THR A 26 -12.03 13.49 3.15
N THR A 27 -13.16 14.07 3.57
CA THR A 27 -13.55 15.43 3.18
C THR A 27 -12.54 16.46 3.68
N LEU A 28 -12.08 16.36 4.93
CA LEU A 28 -11.04 17.22 5.49
C LEU A 28 -9.73 17.10 4.71
N PHE A 29 -9.28 15.88 4.46
CA PHE A 29 -8.02 15.62 3.76
C PHE A 29 -8.06 15.92 2.25
N SER A 30 -9.23 16.16 1.67
CA SER A 30 -9.35 16.67 0.30
C SER A 30 -8.98 18.16 0.18
N LEU A 31 -8.94 18.88 1.30
CA LEU A 31 -8.48 20.26 1.33
C LEU A 31 -6.95 20.31 1.12
N PRO A 32 -6.43 21.23 0.28
CA PRO A 32 -5.00 21.28 -0.03
C PRO A 32 -4.10 21.37 1.20
N MET A 33 -4.53 22.10 2.23
CA MET A 33 -3.78 22.29 3.47
C MET A 33 -3.65 21.01 4.32
N HIS A 34 -4.55 20.02 4.12
CA HIS A 34 -4.57 18.76 4.87
C HIS A 34 -4.25 17.53 4.00
N ALA A 35 -4.01 17.72 2.71
CA ALA A 35 -3.72 16.61 1.80
C ALA A 35 -2.50 15.79 2.22
N ALA A 36 -1.45 16.45 2.74
CA ALA A 36 -0.25 15.77 3.24
C ALA A 36 -0.56 14.89 4.47
N ASP A 37 -1.47 15.32 5.35
CA ASP A 37 -1.86 14.54 6.53
C ASP A 37 -2.67 13.31 6.14
N GLY A 38 -3.56 13.46 5.14
CA GLY A 38 -4.27 12.33 4.55
C GLY A 38 -3.34 11.31 3.91
N ALA A 39 -2.35 11.77 3.15
CA ALA A 39 -1.34 10.89 2.55
C ALA A 39 -0.51 10.16 3.62
N LYS A 40 -0.12 10.83 4.69
CA LYS A 40 0.58 10.20 5.84
C LYS A 40 -0.28 9.15 6.53
N ALA A 41 -1.58 9.40 6.71
CA ALA A 41 -2.49 8.44 7.33
C ALA A 41 -2.63 7.16 6.50
N ILE A 42 -2.76 7.29 5.17
CA ILE A 42 -2.81 6.15 4.24
C ILE A 42 -1.49 5.40 4.24
N TRP A 43 -0.36 6.10 4.14
CA TRP A 43 0.97 5.51 4.19
C TRP A 43 1.21 4.75 5.51
N GLY A 44 0.85 5.35 6.65
CA GLY A 44 0.97 4.71 7.95
C GLY A 44 0.13 3.43 8.07
N THR A 45 -1.04 3.38 7.44
CA THR A 45 -1.84 2.15 7.37
C THR A 45 -1.15 1.09 6.50
N ALA A 46 -0.63 1.46 5.33
CA ALA A 46 0.11 0.55 4.45
C ALA A 46 1.37 0.00 5.14
N ASP A 47 2.11 0.85 5.85
CA ASP A 47 3.29 0.45 6.61
C ASP A 47 2.97 -0.58 7.70
N ARG A 48 1.91 -0.34 8.48
CA ARG A 48 1.46 -1.29 9.52
C ARG A 48 1.04 -2.64 8.93
N ILE A 49 0.34 -2.64 7.79
CA ILE A 49 -0.06 -3.87 7.11
C ILE A 49 1.18 -4.64 6.65
N TRP A 50 2.15 -4.00 6.00
CA TRP A 50 3.38 -4.64 5.57
C TRP A 50 4.20 -5.18 6.74
N THR A 51 4.33 -4.42 7.81
CA THR A 51 5.01 -4.84 9.04
C THR A 51 4.33 -6.06 9.66
N ALA A 52 3.00 -6.05 9.78
CA ALA A 52 2.22 -7.17 10.30
C ALA A 52 2.32 -8.43 9.42
N LEU A 53 2.54 -8.27 8.12
CA LEU A 53 2.77 -9.36 7.17
C LEU A 53 4.22 -9.87 7.16
N GLY A 54 5.12 -9.29 7.96
CA GLY A 54 6.50 -9.71 8.11
C GLY A 54 7.42 -9.18 6.98
N ASP A 55 7.17 -7.98 6.47
CA ASP A 55 8.03 -7.36 5.48
C ASP A 55 9.39 -6.99 6.07
N THR A 56 10.46 -7.54 5.50
CA THR A 56 11.85 -7.30 5.90
C THR A 56 12.64 -6.46 4.89
N SER A 57 11.97 -5.84 3.92
CA SER A 57 12.62 -5.03 2.89
C SER A 57 13.35 -3.84 3.49
N GLN A 58 14.58 -3.56 3.03
CA GLN A 58 15.43 -2.44 3.49
C GLN A 58 15.95 -1.57 2.35
N ASP A 59 15.46 -1.79 1.16
CA ASP A 59 15.86 -1.13 -0.08
C ASP A 59 14.70 -0.34 -0.73
N LEU A 60 14.83 -0.01 -2.01
CA LEU A 60 13.77 0.64 -2.77
C LEU A 60 12.44 -0.11 -2.69
N ASN A 61 12.46 -1.45 -2.55
CA ASN A 61 11.23 -2.23 -2.43
C ASN A 61 10.42 -1.86 -1.19
N TRP A 62 11.06 -1.39 -0.12
CA TRP A 62 10.37 -0.89 1.06
C TRP A 62 9.40 0.24 0.71
N TYR A 63 9.85 1.20 -0.09
CA TYR A 63 9.03 2.34 -0.54
C TYR A 63 7.99 1.92 -1.57
N THR A 64 8.37 1.14 -2.58
CA THR A 64 7.46 0.75 -3.65
C THR A 64 6.31 -0.13 -3.16
N LYS A 65 6.56 -1.05 -2.24
CA LYS A 65 5.54 -1.88 -1.61
C LYS A 65 4.51 -1.01 -0.86
N ARG A 66 4.98 -0.05 -0.07
CA ARG A 66 4.11 0.85 0.71
C ARG A 66 3.35 1.81 -0.17
N ALA A 67 3.99 2.38 -1.18
CA ALA A 67 3.33 3.25 -2.15
C ALA A 67 2.22 2.51 -2.92
N THR A 68 2.52 1.30 -3.40
CA THR A 68 1.54 0.46 -4.11
C THR A 68 0.36 0.10 -3.21
N LEU A 69 0.62 -0.33 -1.96
CA LEU A 69 -0.44 -0.66 -1.02
C LEU A 69 -1.25 0.58 -0.61
N SER A 70 -0.60 1.74 -0.49
CA SER A 70 -1.27 3.01 -0.24
C SER A 70 -2.27 3.36 -1.36
N ALA A 71 -1.89 3.14 -2.62
CA ALA A 71 -2.78 3.35 -3.75
C ALA A 71 -3.96 2.37 -3.76
N VAL A 72 -3.72 1.09 -3.48
CA VAL A 72 -4.78 0.07 -3.38
C VAL A 72 -5.72 0.41 -2.21
N TYR A 73 -5.18 0.66 -1.03
CA TYR A 73 -5.96 0.98 0.16
C TYR A 73 -6.77 2.27 -0.02
N GLY A 74 -6.13 3.36 -0.46
CA GLY A 74 -6.79 4.65 -0.65
C GLY A 74 -7.93 4.57 -1.67
N SER A 75 -7.71 3.92 -2.82
CA SER A 75 -8.77 3.71 -3.81
C SER A 75 -9.91 2.84 -3.27
N THR A 76 -9.60 1.84 -2.47
CA THR A 76 -10.61 0.98 -1.83
C THR A 76 -11.43 1.74 -0.80
N VAL A 77 -10.81 2.61 0.01
CA VAL A 77 -11.52 3.50 0.95
C VAL A 77 -12.52 4.38 0.21
N LEU A 78 -12.09 5.03 -0.88
CA LEU A 78 -12.99 5.89 -1.66
C LEU A 78 -14.16 5.11 -2.25
N TYR A 79 -13.91 3.91 -2.77
CA TYR A 79 -14.98 3.05 -3.29
C TYR A 79 -15.95 2.62 -2.18
N TRP A 80 -15.41 2.20 -1.03
CA TRP A 80 -16.18 1.76 0.14
C TRP A 80 -17.09 2.85 0.68
N LEU A 81 -16.65 4.10 0.69
CA LEU A 81 -17.46 5.24 1.14
C LEU A 81 -18.71 5.47 0.28
N GLY A 82 -18.68 5.05 -0.98
CA GLY A 82 -19.83 5.13 -1.91
C GLY A 82 -20.61 3.82 -2.05
N ASP A 83 -20.17 2.75 -1.42
CA ASP A 83 -20.76 1.42 -1.60
C ASP A 83 -21.95 1.18 -0.66
N ASN A 84 -23.13 0.99 -1.26
CA ASN A 84 -24.37 0.66 -0.57
C ASN A 84 -24.78 -0.80 -0.77
N SER A 85 -23.90 -1.65 -1.31
CA SER A 85 -24.20 -3.06 -1.51
C SER A 85 -24.25 -3.83 -0.19
N PRO A 86 -25.06 -4.90 -0.08
CA PRO A 86 -25.14 -5.70 1.14
C PRO A 86 -23.77 -6.24 1.54
N GLY A 87 -23.35 -5.99 2.79
CA GLY A 87 -22.04 -6.39 3.31
C GLY A 87 -20.84 -5.81 2.56
N HIS A 88 -21.03 -4.72 1.83
CA HIS A 88 -20.00 -4.07 0.99
C HIS A 88 -19.36 -5.02 -0.04
N GLN A 89 -20.15 -5.94 -0.58
CA GLN A 89 -19.67 -6.95 -1.52
C GLN A 89 -18.98 -6.32 -2.74
N ALA A 90 -19.53 -5.23 -3.28
CA ALA A 90 -18.94 -4.54 -4.41
C ALA A 90 -17.55 -3.95 -4.08
N THR A 91 -17.32 -3.52 -2.83
CA THR A 91 -16.01 -3.06 -2.35
C THR A 91 -15.00 -4.21 -2.33
N TRP A 92 -15.40 -5.39 -1.87
CA TRP A 92 -14.48 -6.53 -1.80
C TRP A 92 -14.10 -7.04 -3.19
N GLU A 93 -15.03 -7.05 -4.12
CA GLU A 93 -14.74 -7.36 -5.52
C GLU A 93 -13.84 -6.29 -6.17
N PHE A 94 -14.04 -5.00 -5.84
CA PHE A 94 -13.16 -3.93 -6.28
C PHE A 94 -11.74 -4.12 -5.74
N LEU A 95 -11.59 -4.42 -4.45
CA LEU A 95 -10.29 -4.69 -3.81
C LEU A 95 -9.56 -5.84 -4.51
N ASP A 96 -10.24 -6.95 -4.76
CA ASP A 96 -9.65 -8.10 -5.43
C ASP A 96 -9.14 -7.76 -6.84
N ARG A 97 -9.92 -6.98 -7.60
CA ARG A 97 -9.48 -6.48 -8.91
C ARG A 97 -8.26 -5.57 -8.82
N ARG A 98 -8.19 -4.69 -7.83
CA ARG A 98 -7.01 -3.81 -7.62
C ARG A 98 -5.76 -4.62 -7.30
N ILE A 99 -5.86 -5.58 -6.42
CA ILE A 99 -4.75 -6.47 -6.07
C ILE A 99 -4.28 -7.27 -7.30
N GLU A 100 -5.22 -7.82 -8.07
CA GLU A 100 -4.88 -8.55 -9.30
C GLU A 100 -4.15 -7.67 -10.33
N GLN A 101 -4.58 -6.44 -10.52
CA GLN A 101 -3.92 -5.49 -11.41
C GLN A 101 -2.48 -5.19 -10.98
N VAL A 102 -2.25 -5.03 -9.68
CA VAL A 102 -0.89 -4.85 -9.13
C VAL A 102 -0.04 -6.08 -9.41
N MET A 103 -0.58 -7.28 -9.19
CA MET A 103 0.15 -8.52 -9.45
C MET A 103 0.49 -8.71 -10.92
N GLN A 104 -0.40 -8.32 -11.83
CA GLN A 104 -0.14 -8.34 -13.27
C GLN A 104 0.95 -7.34 -13.66
N PHE A 105 0.90 -6.12 -13.10
CA PHE A 105 1.92 -5.10 -13.33
C PHE A 105 3.30 -5.55 -12.83
N GLU A 106 3.39 -6.16 -11.65
CA GLU A 106 4.65 -6.69 -11.11
C GLU A 106 5.21 -7.83 -11.96
N LYS A 107 4.35 -8.72 -12.49
CA LYS A 107 4.77 -9.76 -13.45
C LYS A 107 5.33 -9.15 -14.73
N LEU A 108 4.64 -8.15 -15.29
CA LEU A 108 5.10 -7.45 -16.49
C LEU A 108 6.45 -6.76 -16.25
N LYS A 109 6.60 -6.09 -15.12
CA LYS A 109 7.86 -5.44 -14.74
C LYS A 109 9.00 -6.46 -14.58
N GLY A 110 8.73 -7.62 -13.99
CA GLY A 110 9.69 -8.74 -13.90
C GLY A 110 10.14 -9.22 -15.28
N SER A 111 9.20 -9.47 -16.19
CA SER A 111 9.48 -9.88 -17.56
C SER A 111 10.31 -8.84 -18.34
N LEU A 112 10.03 -7.54 -18.16
CA LEU A 112 10.82 -6.47 -18.77
C LEU A 112 12.26 -6.42 -18.23
N ARG A 113 12.46 -6.71 -16.93
CA ARG A 113 13.81 -6.77 -16.34
C ARG A 113 14.66 -7.94 -16.87
N GLU A 114 14.03 -9.04 -17.24
CA GLU A 114 14.71 -10.20 -17.82
C GLU A 114 15.05 -10.01 -19.30
N ASN A 115 14.35 -9.11 -19.98
CA ASN A 115 14.58 -8.79 -21.38
C ASN A 115 15.88 -7.96 -21.55
N PRO A 116 16.76 -8.26 -22.55
CA PRO A 116 17.97 -7.47 -22.82
C PRO A 116 17.71 -5.96 -23.03
N LEU A 117 16.59 -5.61 -23.66
CA LEU A 117 16.19 -4.22 -23.87
C LEU A 117 15.83 -3.51 -22.56
N GLY A 118 15.11 -4.21 -21.66
CA GLY A 118 14.78 -3.73 -20.33
C GLY A 118 16.02 -3.54 -19.45
N LYS A 119 16.99 -4.45 -19.54
CA LYS A 119 18.30 -4.32 -18.86
C LYS A 119 19.07 -3.09 -19.32
N ALA A 120 19.07 -2.79 -20.62
CA ALA A 120 19.72 -1.60 -21.18
C ALA A 120 19.06 -0.30 -20.68
N LEU A 121 17.72 -0.23 -20.61
CA LEU A 121 16.97 0.91 -20.09
C LEU A 121 17.17 1.13 -18.58
N MET A 122 17.40 0.07 -17.81
CA MET A 122 17.61 0.11 -16.35
C MET A 122 19.07 0.35 -15.95
N ALA A 123 20.05 0.25 -16.88
CA ALA A 123 21.47 0.32 -16.56
C ALA A 123 21.97 1.70 -16.09
N GLY A 124 21.30 2.79 -16.45
CA GLY A 124 21.64 4.16 -16.04
C GLY A 124 20.96 4.57 -14.72
N PRO A 125 19.61 4.72 -14.68
CA PRO A 125 18.88 5.15 -13.48
C PRO A 125 18.86 4.09 -12.38
N GLY A 126 19.02 2.79 -12.69
CA GLY A 126 19.01 1.69 -11.72
C GLY A 126 20.11 1.80 -10.66
N LYS A 127 21.32 2.23 -11.03
CA LYS A 127 22.45 2.44 -10.09
C LYS A 127 22.18 3.52 -9.04
N VAL A 128 21.43 4.55 -9.39
CA VAL A 128 21.02 5.61 -8.44
C VAL A 128 19.98 5.09 -7.47
N LEU A 129 19.04 4.28 -7.96
CA LEU A 129 17.96 3.68 -7.17
C LEU A 129 18.47 2.62 -6.17
N GLU A 130 19.56 1.93 -6.47
CA GLU A 130 20.22 0.96 -5.57
C GLU A 130 20.76 1.60 -4.27
N ARG A 131 20.96 2.92 -4.24
CA ARG A 131 21.40 3.65 -3.05
C ARG A 131 20.28 4.01 -2.08
N ILE A 132 19.02 3.85 -2.49
CA ILE A 132 17.87 4.16 -1.64
C ILE A 132 17.73 3.06 -0.58
N ARG A 133 17.70 3.47 0.69
CA ARG A 133 17.52 2.59 1.85
C ARG A 133 16.24 2.95 2.59
N ALA A 134 15.62 1.95 3.23
CA ALA A 134 14.50 2.18 4.14
C ALA A 134 14.94 3.08 5.31
N PRO A 135 14.02 3.92 5.85
CA PRO A 135 14.33 4.72 7.02
C PRO A 135 14.68 3.81 8.19
N LYS A 136 15.76 4.14 8.90
CA LYS A 136 16.12 3.47 10.16
C LYS A 136 15.14 3.95 11.23
N LEU A 137 14.37 3.04 11.80
CA LEU A 137 13.58 3.31 12.99
C LEU A 137 14.50 3.29 14.21
N PRO A 138 14.34 4.20 15.18
CA PRO A 138 15.04 4.11 16.46
C PRO A 138 14.74 2.76 17.12
N ASP A 139 15.77 2.14 17.69
CA ASP A 139 15.66 0.81 18.34
C ASP A 139 14.95 0.85 19.69
N ASP A 140 14.71 2.05 20.22
CA ASP A 140 14.15 2.34 21.54
C ASP A 140 12.63 2.63 21.56
N LEU A 141 11.91 2.35 20.46
CA LEU A 141 10.47 2.56 20.43
C LEU A 141 9.73 1.57 21.32
N PRO A 142 8.87 2.05 22.25
CA PRO A 142 8.07 1.18 23.12
C PRO A 142 7.16 0.25 22.29
N GLY A 143 7.17 -1.05 22.60
CA GLY A 143 6.31 -2.04 21.96
C GLY A 143 6.96 -2.88 20.86
N ARG A 144 8.26 -2.77 20.63
CA ARG A 144 8.99 -3.73 19.79
C ARG A 144 9.22 -5.03 20.55
N PRO A 145 8.78 -6.19 20.06
CA PRO A 145 9.23 -7.45 20.64
C PRO A 145 10.74 -7.56 20.40
N PHE A 146 11.48 -7.81 21.48
CA PHE A 146 12.90 -8.14 21.39
C PHE A 146 13.02 -9.38 20.50
N GLY A 147 13.63 -9.23 19.34
CA GLY A 147 13.96 -10.32 18.45
C GLY A 147 15.11 -11.14 18.94
#